data_dfe2babe786da2f6236b09e17840604c
#
_entry.id   dfe2babe786da2f6236b09e17840604c
#
_cell.length_a   1.000
_cell.length_b   1.000
_cell.length_c   1.000
_cell.angle_alpha   90.00
_cell.angle_beta   90.00
_cell.angle_gamma   90.00
#
_symmetry.space_group_name_H-M   'P 1'
#
loop_
_entity.id
_entity.type
_entity.pdbx_description
1 polymer ?
#
loop_
_entity_poly.entity_id
_entity_poly.type
_entity_poly.pdbx_seq_one_letter_code
_entity_poly.pdbx_strand_id
1 'polypeptide(L)'
;EKPETVTITSSKSNSDFGELTSLTVPYDLVVAGSDYYVYLVTDENEVEVLKKLHKFDKTLPAIGVKMKTGLTVDFRNRDILRDEAEEGAIPLFYSQHIKQGKVEFPIQKEHEYVVTEQKGLMQDNKNYLFVKRFTAKEEPRRLQCGVYLAKRFPQYQKISTQNKINFVDGVLTEMSECLVYGLYVLFNSTLYDEYYRILNGSTQVNSTEINAMPVPD
;
A
#
# COMPACT_ATOMS: atom_id res chain seq x y z
N GLU A 1 21.94 -22.10 -19.34
CA GLU A 1 20.78 -22.90 -18.90
C GLU A 1 20.27 -22.34 -17.56
N LYS A 2 18.98 -22.36 -17.38
CA LYS A 2 18.34 -21.93 -16.14
C LYS A 2 18.48 -23.05 -15.10
N PRO A 3 18.96 -22.77 -13.87
CA PRO A 3 19.05 -23.79 -12.85
C PRO A 3 17.64 -24.22 -12.38
N GLU A 4 17.52 -25.48 -11.92
CA GLU A 4 16.24 -25.97 -11.34
C GLU A 4 16.00 -25.39 -9.94
N THR A 5 17.07 -25.24 -9.16
CA THR A 5 17.01 -24.75 -7.78
C THR A 5 18.03 -23.67 -7.52
N VAL A 6 17.81 -22.91 -6.45
CA VAL A 6 18.76 -21.94 -5.89
C VAL A 6 18.84 -22.14 -4.37
N THR A 7 20.04 -21.98 -3.82
CA THR A 7 20.25 -22.02 -2.37
C THR A 7 20.43 -20.61 -1.85
N ILE A 8 19.56 -20.21 -0.92
CA ILE A 8 19.61 -18.93 -0.22
C ILE A 8 20.21 -19.18 1.15
N THR A 9 21.29 -18.46 1.47
CA THR A 9 21.96 -18.57 2.77
C THR A 9 21.78 -17.26 3.52
N SER A 10 21.30 -17.34 4.76
CA SER A 10 21.02 -16.19 5.61
C SER A 10 21.68 -16.32 6.98
N SER A 11 21.96 -15.18 7.62
CA SER A 11 22.36 -15.06 9.02
C SER A 11 21.30 -14.30 9.81
N LYS A 12 21.17 -14.58 11.10
CA LYS A 12 20.22 -13.86 11.97
C LYS A 12 20.62 -12.42 12.23
N SER A 13 21.92 -12.13 12.19
CA SER A 13 22.44 -10.78 12.41
C SER A 13 23.81 -10.61 11.73
N ASN A 14 24.28 -9.37 11.68
CA ASN A 14 25.63 -9.06 11.16
C ASN A 14 26.79 -9.63 12.00
N SER A 15 26.49 -10.13 13.20
CA SER A 15 27.48 -10.74 14.11
C SER A 15 27.51 -12.28 14.03
N ASP A 16 26.53 -12.92 13.38
CA ASP A 16 26.31 -14.36 13.42
C ASP A 16 26.70 -15.07 12.11
N PHE A 17 27.74 -14.61 11.43
CA PHE A 17 28.23 -15.25 10.20
C PHE A 17 28.79 -16.66 10.43
N GLY A 18 28.96 -17.08 11.68
CA GLY A 18 29.33 -18.45 12.05
C GLY A 18 28.16 -19.44 12.07
N GLU A 19 26.92 -18.96 12.12
CA GLU A 19 25.69 -19.76 12.16
C GLU A 19 24.78 -19.43 10.99
N LEU A 20 25.15 -19.89 9.81
CA LEU A 20 24.37 -19.69 8.60
C LEU A 20 23.28 -20.75 8.47
N THR A 21 22.08 -20.32 8.12
CA THR A 21 21.00 -21.20 7.67
C THR A 21 20.91 -21.16 6.16
N SER A 22 20.75 -22.33 5.52
CA SER A 22 20.63 -22.46 4.07
C SER A 22 19.31 -23.11 3.71
N LEU A 23 18.62 -22.54 2.75
CA LEU A 23 17.36 -23.03 2.22
C LEU A 23 17.48 -23.22 0.71
N THR A 24 17.22 -24.44 0.20
CA THR A 24 17.21 -24.73 -1.23
C THR A 24 15.79 -24.76 -1.75
N VAL A 25 15.50 -23.94 -2.75
CA VAL A 25 14.14 -23.71 -3.29
C VAL A 25 14.13 -23.78 -4.81
N PRO A 26 12.97 -24.07 -5.45
CA PRO A 26 12.86 -24.00 -6.89
C PRO A 26 13.20 -22.60 -7.41
N TYR A 27 14.00 -22.52 -8.45
CA TYR A 27 14.40 -21.24 -9.07
C TYR A 27 13.17 -20.41 -9.46
N ASP A 28 12.17 -21.03 -10.12
CA ASP A 28 10.98 -20.35 -10.62
C ASP A 28 10.04 -19.83 -9.53
N LEU A 29 10.21 -20.29 -8.30
CA LEU A 29 9.45 -19.78 -7.17
C LEU A 29 10.01 -18.46 -6.67
N VAL A 30 11.34 -18.34 -6.62
CA VAL A 30 12.03 -17.18 -6.03
C VAL A 30 12.53 -16.17 -7.05
N VAL A 31 12.59 -16.55 -8.33
CA VAL A 31 12.87 -15.61 -9.44
C VAL A 31 11.66 -15.56 -10.34
N ALA A 32 10.84 -14.54 -10.20
CA ALA A 32 9.54 -14.47 -10.84
C ALA A 32 9.28 -13.09 -11.49
N GLY A 33 8.25 -13.08 -12.38
CA GLY A 33 7.81 -11.90 -13.10
C GLY A 33 8.69 -11.54 -14.30
N SER A 34 8.21 -10.59 -15.12
CA SER A 34 8.92 -10.08 -16.29
C SER A 34 10.23 -9.38 -15.95
N ASP A 35 10.33 -8.84 -14.75
CA ASP A 35 11.48 -8.09 -14.24
C ASP A 35 12.48 -8.96 -13.49
N TYR A 36 12.28 -10.28 -13.50
CA TYR A 36 13.12 -11.26 -12.78
C TYR A 36 13.32 -10.89 -11.32
N TYR A 37 12.24 -10.52 -10.63
CA TYR A 37 12.30 -10.18 -9.22
C TYR A 37 12.78 -11.39 -8.39
N VAL A 38 13.74 -11.15 -7.47
CA VAL A 38 14.32 -12.19 -6.61
C VAL A 38 13.75 -12.05 -5.20
N TYR A 39 12.96 -13.06 -4.78
CA TYR A 39 12.41 -13.14 -3.43
C TYR A 39 13.41 -13.82 -2.50
N LEU A 40 13.90 -13.10 -1.51
CA LEU A 40 14.86 -13.61 -0.54
C LEU A 40 14.13 -14.27 0.63
N VAL A 41 13.71 -15.52 0.44
CA VAL A 41 13.06 -16.32 1.50
C VAL A 41 14.10 -16.89 2.45
N THR A 42 13.75 -16.96 3.74
CA THR A 42 14.65 -17.41 4.81
C THR A 42 14.17 -18.68 5.51
N ASP A 43 12.89 -19.03 5.35
CA ASP A 43 12.27 -20.22 5.93
C ASP A 43 11.19 -20.84 5.05
N GLU A 44 10.71 -22.03 5.44
CA GLU A 44 9.69 -22.78 4.71
C GLU A 44 8.31 -22.10 4.72
N ASN A 45 7.99 -21.29 5.73
CA ASN A 45 6.71 -20.57 5.78
C ASN A 45 6.66 -19.51 4.67
N GLU A 46 7.75 -18.78 4.48
CA GLU A 46 7.88 -17.80 3.39
C GLU A 46 7.78 -18.46 2.01
N VAL A 47 8.34 -19.67 1.86
CA VAL A 47 8.19 -20.49 0.65
C VAL A 47 6.72 -20.82 0.39
N GLU A 48 5.98 -21.25 1.41
CA GLU A 48 4.54 -21.55 1.28
C GLU A 48 3.70 -20.30 0.98
N VAL A 49 4.08 -19.14 1.51
CA VAL A 49 3.45 -17.85 1.18
C VAL A 49 3.61 -17.57 -0.32
N LEU A 50 4.82 -17.67 -0.87
CA LEU A 50 5.06 -17.48 -2.30
C LEU A 50 4.25 -18.46 -3.15
N LYS A 51 4.24 -19.74 -2.80
CA LYS A 51 3.46 -20.77 -3.52
C LYS A 51 1.96 -20.45 -3.55
N LYS A 52 1.41 -19.89 -2.47
CA LYS A 52 0.00 -19.52 -2.40
C LYS A 52 -0.30 -18.28 -3.26
N LEU A 53 0.55 -17.24 -3.17
CA LEU A 53 0.34 -16.00 -3.90
C LEU A 53 0.57 -16.16 -5.41
N HIS A 54 1.57 -16.94 -5.82
CA HIS A 54 1.85 -17.19 -7.24
C HIS A 54 0.79 -18.03 -7.96
N LYS A 55 -0.25 -18.49 -7.25
CA LYS A 55 -1.45 -19.07 -7.90
C LYS A 55 -2.37 -18.00 -8.48
N PHE A 56 -2.25 -16.77 -8.03
CA PHE A 56 -3.00 -15.65 -8.58
C PHE A 56 -2.24 -15.09 -9.78
N ASP A 57 -2.94 -14.87 -10.88
CA ASP A 57 -2.37 -14.42 -12.16
C ASP A 57 -2.72 -12.96 -12.49
N LYS A 58 -3.55 -12.31 -11.67
CA LYS A 58 -3.90 -10.90 -11.85
C LYS A 58 -3.05 -9.99 -10.97
N THR A 59 -3.07 -8.72 -11.30
CA THR A 59 -2.48 -7.62 -10.52
C THR A 59 -3.54 -6.54 -10.32
N LEU A 60 -3.32 -5.57 -9.44
CA LEU A 60 -4.26 -4.46 -9.25
C LEU A 60 -4.63 -3.77 -10.58
N PRO A 61 -3.69 -3.41 -11.47
CA PRO A 61 -4.04 -2.84 -12.77
C PRO A 61 -4.86 -3.78 -13.65
N ALA A 62 -4.63 -5.08 -13.58
CA ALA A 62 -5.36 -6.07 -14.38
C ALA A 62 -6.83 -6.20 -13.96
N ILE A 63 -7.14 -5.95 -12.69
CA ILE A 63 -8.53 -5.91 -12.18
C ILE A 63 -9.16 -4.50 -12.21
N GLY A 64 -8.51 -3.56 -12.91
CA GLY A 64 -9.06 -2.21 -13.15
C GLY A 64 -8.85 -1.20 -12.03
N VAL A 65 -7.97 -1.45 -11.08
CA VAL A 65 -7.61 -0.52 -10.00
C VAL A 65 -6.10 -0.28 -9.94
N LYS A 66 -5.68 0.82 -9.34
CA LYS A 66 -4.26 1.14 -9.23
C LYS A 66 -3.95 1.88 -7.93
N MET A 67 -2.90 1.49 -7.26
CA MET A 67 -2.35 2.26 -6.14
C MET A 67 -1.53 3.44 -6.66
N LYS A 68 -1.81 4.61 -6.11
CA LYS A 68 -1.14 5.89 -6.37
C LYS A 68 -0.62 6.46 -5.05
N THR A 69 0.36 7.37 -5.13
CA THR A 69 0.84 8.12 -3.97
C THR A 69 0.05 9.40 -3.81
N GLY A 70 -0.18 9.82 -2.56
CA GLY A 70 -0.87 11.06 -2.23
C GLY A 70 -0.24 12.30 -2.87
N LEU A 71 -1.09 13.26 -3.17
CA LEU A 71 -0.81 14.36 -4.11
C LEU A 71 -0.07 15.52 -3.45
N THR A 72 -0.38 15.83 -2.19
CA THR A 72 0.07 17.05 -1.53
C THR A 72 1.30 16.80 -0.65
N VAL A 73 2.37 17.53 -0.93
CA VAL A 73 3.55 17.62 -0.08
C VAL A 73 3.38 18.86 0.82
N ASP A 74 2.95 18.66 2.06
CA ASP A 74 2.55 19.71 3.00
C ASP A 74 3.62 20.81 3.18
N PHE A 75 4.86 20.45 3.44
CA PHE A 75 5.94 21.42 3.65
C PHE A 75 6.26 22.28 2.41
N ARG A 76 5.85 21.86 1.20
CA ARG A 76 6.04 22.62 -0.06
C ARG A 76 4.84 23.50 -0.39
N ASN A 77 3.71 23.28 0.29
CA ASN A 77 2.43 23.92 -0.04
C ASN A 77 1.81 24.61 1.19
N ARG A 78 2.65 25.14 2.09
CA ARG A 78 2.19 25.72 3.37
C ARG A 78 1.22 26.89 3.21
N ASP A 79 1.37 27.65 2.14
CA ASP A 79 0.54 28.82 1.81
C ASP A 79 -0.93 28.47 1.55
N ILE A 80 -1.20 27.25 1.06
CA ILE A 80 -2.58 26.80 0.78
C ILE A 80 -3.19 25.96 1.91
N LEU A 81 -2.45 25.63 2.97
CA LEU A 81 -2.93 24.82 4.09
C LEU A 81 -3.77 25.65 5.05
N ARG A 82 -4.80 25.01 5.62
CA ARG A 82 -5.72 25.62 6.60
C ARG A 82 -6.00 24.62 7.74
N ASP A 83 -6.18 25.16 8.94
CA ASP A 83 -6.51 24.38 10.12
C ASP A 83 -8.01 24.15 10.26
N GLU A 84 -8.82 25.06 9.71
CA GLU A 84 -10.26 25.01 9.78
C GLU A 84 -10.89 25.04 8.37
N ALA A 85 -12.15 24.62 8.30
CA ALA A 85 -12.93 24.72 7.08
C ALA A 85 -13.24 26.18 6.78
N GLU A 86 -12.89 26.65 5.59
CA GLU A 86 -13.25 27.96 5.06
C GLU A 86 -13.83 27.80 3.64
N GLU A 87 -14.31 28.88 3.05
CA GLU A 87 -14.87 28.86 1.70
C GLU A 87 -13.82 28.36 0.68
N GLY A 88 -14.20 27.37 -0.12
CA GLY A 88 -13.33 26.72 -1.10
C GLY A 88 -12.32 25.71 -0.52
N ALA A 89 -12.31 25.51 0.79
CA ALA A 89 -11.44 24.52 1.40
C ALA A 89 -11.94 23.08 1.16
N ILE A 90 -11.02 22.21 0.83
CA ILE A 90 -11.25 20.75 0.69
C ILE A 90 -10.45 20.00 1.75
N PRO A 91 -10.90 18.81 2.19
CA PRO A 91 -10.18 18.03 3.17
C PRO A 91 -8.83 17.53 2.63
N LEU A 92 -7.80 17.61 3.46
CA LEU A 92 -6.48 17.04 3.25
C LEU A 92 -6.28 15.85 4.20
N PHE A 93 -6.27 14.65 3.65
CA PHE A 93 -6.10 13.43 4.44
C PHE A 93 -4.63 13.10 4.68
N TYR A 94 -4.32 12.80 5.93
CA TYR A 94 -3.02 12.34 6.43
C TYR A 94 -3.10 10.89 6.91
N SER A 95 -1.96 10.25 7.11
CA SER A 95 -1.90 8.87 7.65
C SER A 95 -2.58 8.72 9.01
N GLN A 96 -2.65 9.79 9.81
CA GLN A 96 -3.33 9.83 11.11
C GLN A 96 -4.86 9.69 11.01
N HIS A 97 -5.45 10.01 9.86
CA HIS A 97 -6.89 9.81 9.62
C HIS A 97 -7.25 8.32 9.43
N ILE A 98 -6.24 7.46 9.18
CA ILE A 98 -6.45 6.01 9.08
C ILE A 98 -6.44 5.42 10.49
N LYS A 99 -7.61 5.06 11.00
CA LYS A 99 -7.81 4.50 12.34
C LYS A 99 -8.68 3.25 12.28
N GLN A 100 -8.19 2.14 12.81
CA GLN A 100 -8.95 0.89 12.94
C GLN A 100 -9.68 0.47 11.64
N GLY A 101 -9.00 0.58 10.50
CA GLY A 101 -9.54 0.20 9.20
C GLY A 101 -10.50 1.19 8.55
N LYS A 102 -10.74 2.35 9.15
CA LYS A 102 -11.61 3.41 8.66
C LYS A 102 -10.82 4.70 8.44
N VAL A 103 -11.38 5.59 7.64
CA VAL A 103 -10.91 6.96 7.51
C VAL A 103 -11.84 7.86 8.33
N GLU A 104 -11.27 8.57 9.30
CA GLU A 104 -11.96 9.53 10.15
C GLU A 104 -11.56 10.95 9.76
N PHE A 105 -12.51 11.89 9.72
CA PHE A 105 -12.28 13.29 9.41
C PHE A 105 -13.44 14.14 9.91
N PRO A 106 -13.21 15.33 10.49
CA PRO A 106 -11.90 15.84 10.94
C PRO A 106 -11.43 15.12 12.22
N ILE A 107 -10.12 15.21 12.53
CA ILE A 107 -9.55 14.67 13.78
C ILE A 107 -8.88 15.75 14.62
N GLN A 108 -9.13 17.03 14.29
CA GLN A 108 -8.56 18.23 14.94
C GLN A 108 -7.01 18.28 14.87
N LYS A 109 -6.49 17.87 13.74
CA LYS A 109 -5.07 17.97 13.41
C LYS A 109 -4.82 19.32 12.71
N GLU A 110 -3.64 19.92 12.92
CA GLU A 110 -3.21 21.07 12.12
C GLU A 110 -3.18 20.73 10.64
N HIS A 111 -3.60 21.70 9.81
CA HIS A 111 -3.56 21.62 8.35
C HIS A 111 -4.43 20.50 7.74
N GLU A 112 -5.62 20.28 8.32
CA GLU A 112 -6.57 19.29 7.79
C GLU A 112 -7.29 19.73 6.51
N TYR A 113 -7.11 20.97 6.08
CA TYR A 113 -7.75 21.50 4.88
C TYR A 113 -6.72 22.13 3.94
N VAL A 114 -7.10 22.22 2.67
CA VAL A 114 -6.33 22.90 1.63
C VAL A 114 -7.25 23.74 0.74
N VAL A 115 -6.82 24.98 0.45
CA VAL A 115 -7.48 25.86 -0.52
C VAL A 115 -6.59 25.98 -1.74
N THR A 116 -7.03 25.40 -2.86
CA THR A 116 -6.23 25.38 -4.09
C THR A 116 -7.12 25.20 -5.32
N GLU A 117 -6.68 25.74 -6.44
CA GLU A 117 -7.25 25.46 -7.77
C GLU A 117 -6.36 24.52 -8.59
N GLN A 118 -5.21 24.10 -8.04
CA GLN A 118 -4.26 23.23 -8.71
C GLN A 118 -4.82 21.81 -8.81
N LYS A 119 -5.23 21.41 -10.02
CA LYS A 119 -5.78 20.07 -10.30
C LYS A 119 -4.88 18.92 -9.85
N GLY A 120 -3.56 19.13 -9.86
CA GLY A 120 -2.58 18.13 -9.44
C GLY A 120 -2.54 17.87 -7.92
N LEU A 121 -3.15 18.73 -7.11
CA LEU A 121 -3.25 18.60 -5.65
C LEU A 121 -4.63 18.11 -5.18
N MET A 122 -5.56 17.89 -6.10
CA MET A 122 -6.94 17.49 -5.82
C MET A 122 -7.29 16.19 -6.54
N GLN A 123 -8.19 15.44 -5.96
CA GLN A 123 -8.84 14.28 -6.55
C GLN A 123 -10.34 14.32 -6.29
N ASP A 124 -11.12 13.65 -7.15
CA ASP A 124 -12.58 13.56 -6.95
C ASP A 124 -12.90 12.87 -5.64
N ASN A 125 -13.99 13.26 -5.00
CA ASN A 125 -14.52 12.54 -3.85
C ASN A 125 -15.21 11.25 -4.33
N LYS A 126 -14.44 10.16 -4.35
CA LYS A 126 -14.85 8.81 -4.75
C LYS A 126 -14.52 7.81 -3.67
N ASN A 127 -14.87 6.55 -3.88
CA ASN A 127 -14.45 5.48 -2.98
C ASN A 127 -12.98 5.12 -3.20
N TYR A 128 -12.22 5.02 -2.11
CA TYR A 128 -10.79 4.71 -2.10
C TYR A 128 -10.45 3.71 -0.99
N LEU A 129 -9.38 2.96 -1.18
CA LEU A 129 -8.68 2.33 -0.07
C LEU A 129 -7.42 3.15 0.22
N PHE A 130 -7.35 3.83 1.36
CA PHE A 130 -6.16 4.52 1.81
C PHE A 130 -5.21 3.54 2.48
N VAL A 131 -3.90 3.73 2.25
CA VAL A 131 -2.84 2.87 2.82
C VAL A 131 -1.73 3.77 3.35
N LYS A 132 -1.31 3.57 4.59
CA LYS A 132 -0.16 4.31 5.12
C LYS A 132 1.09 4.01 4.29
N ARG A 133 1.78 5.05 3.86
CA ARG A 133 2.98 4.91 3.04
C ARG A 133 4.22 4.55 3.85
N PHE A 134 4.23 4.84 5.15
CA PHE A 134 5.35 4.53 6.04
C PHE A 134 4.86 3.69 7.20
N THR A 135 5.42 2.50 7.35
CA THR A 135 5.16 1.56 8.44
C THR A 135 6.47 0.89 8.83
N ALA A 136 6.74 0.80 10.13
CA ALA A 136 7.94 0.11 10.62
C ALA A 136 7.83 -1.41 10.37
N LYS A 137 8.97 -2.08 10.25
CA LYS A 137 9.01 -3.54 10.05
C LYS A 137 8.45 -4.28 11.26
N GLU A 138 8.62 -3.71 12.44
CA GLU A 138 8.21 -4.24 13.74
C GLU A 138 6.71 -4.06 14.01
N GLU A 139 6.02 -3.25 13.22
CA GLU A 139 4.57 -3.09 13.37
C GLU A 139 3.82 -4.39 13.04
N PRO A 140 2.69 -4.67 13.71
CA PRO A 140 1.93 -5.91 13.52
C PRO A 140 1.47 -6.15 12.08
N ARG A 141 1.27 -5.05 11.32
CA ARG A 141 0.89 -5.07 9.90
C ARG A 141 1.66 -4.03 9.11
N ARG A 142 2.17 -4.45 7.95
CA ARG A 142 2.85 -3.56 7.02
C ARG A 142 1.87 -2.75 6.18
N LEU A 143 0.79 -3.37 5.72
CA LEU A 143 -0.25 -2.72 4.93
C LEU A 143 -1.36 -2.20 5.85
N GLN A 144 -1.16 -1.03 6.44
CA GLN A 144 -2.15 -0.39 7.30
C GLN A 144 -3.12 0.43 6.47
N CYS A 145 -4.34 -0.11 6.29
CA CYS A 145 -5.35 0.41 5.39
C CYS A 145 -6.52 1.07 6.12
N GLY A 146 -7.19 2.00 5.44
CA GLY A 146 -8.44 2.61 5.86
C GLY A 146 -9.42 2.72 4.69
N VAL A 147 -10.64 2.24 4.91
CA VAL A 147 -11.74 2.34 3.95
C VAL A 147 -12.25 3.79 3.91
N TYR A 148 -12.15 4.42 2.75
CA TYR A 148 -12.72 5.72 2.46
C TYR A 148 -13.92 5.56 1.53
N LEU A 149 -15.10 6.00 1.98
CA LEU A 149 -16.33 5.99 1.18
C LEU A 149 -16.83 7.43 0.99
N ALA A 150 -16.98 7.85 -0.25
CA ALA A 150 -17.43 9.20 -0.62
C ALA A 150 -18.75 9.59 0.05
N LYS A 151 -19.68 8.64 0.19
CA LYS A 151 -20.98 8.84 0.84
C LYS A 151 -20.90 9.30 2.30
N ARG A 152 -19.76 9.12 2.97
CA ARG A 152 -19.54 9.58 4.35
C ARG A 152 -19.14 11.06 4.42
N PHE A 153 -18.77 11.63 3.27
CA PHE A 153 -18.31 13.03 3.13
C PHE A 153 -19.02 13.74 1.97
N PRO A 154 -20.36 13.70 1.91
CA PRO A 154 -21.13 14.14 0.75
C PRO A 154 -21.05 15.65 0.50
N GLN A 155 -20.60 16.42 1.49
CA GLN A 155 -20.43 17.88 1.40
C GLN A 155 -19.24 18.30 0.52
N TYR A 156 -18.31 17.37 0.22
CA TYR A 156 -17.12 17.65 -0.57
C TYR A 156 -17.25 17.06 -1.97
N GLN A 157 -16.90 17.80 -3.00
CA GLN A 157 -16.77 17.29 -4.37
C GLN A 157 -15.35 16.85 -4.68
N LYS A 158 -14.39 17.44 -4.01
CA LYS A 158 -12.96 17.17 -4.14
C LYS A 158 -12.35 16.93 -2.76
N ILE A 159 -11.27 16.16 -2.78
CA ILE A 159 -10.43 15.91 -1.60
C ILE A 159 -8.97 16.02 -2.00
N SER A 160 -8.10 16.07 -1.02
CA SER A 160 -6.66 15.92 -1.22
C SER A 160 -6.08 14.85 -0.30
N THR A 161 -4.96 14.25 -0.69
CA THR A 161 -4.23 13.27 0.12
C THR A 161 -2.77 13.69 0.25
N GLN A 162 -2.27 13.70 1.47
CA GLN A 162 -0.88 14.02 1.75
C GLN A 162 0.04 12.87 1.29
N ASN A 163 1.26 13.19 0.86
CA ASN A 163 2.19 12.24 0.23
C ASN A 163 2.69 11.10 1.13
N LYS A 164 2.33 11.07 2.42
CA LYS A 164 2.57 9.92 3.33
C LYS A 164 1.39 8.92 3.35
N ILE A 165 0.39 9.14 2.50
CA ILE A 165 -0.65 8.16 2.17
C ILE A 165 -0.43 7.68 0.74
N ASN A 166 -0.64 6.38 0.52
CA ASN A 166 -0.99 5.83 -0.78
C ASN A 166 -2.51 5.61 -0.83
N PHE A 167 -3.08 5.59 -2.01
CA PHE A 167 -4.50 5.27 -2.18
C PHE A 167 -4.73 4.40 -3.41
N VAL A 168 -5.61 3.42 -3.29
CA VAL A 168 -6.08 2.62 -4.43
C VAL A 168 -7.30 3.31 -5.03
N ASP A 169 -7.28 3.49 -6.35
CA ASP A 169 -8.28 4.17 -7.15
C ASP A 169 -8.67 3.31 -8.36
N GLY A 170 -9.91 3.41 -8.79
CA GLY A 170 -10.36 2.81 -10.05
C GLY A 170 -9.71 3.50 -11.26
N VAL A 171 -9.27 2.72 -12.24
CA VAL A 171 -8.60 3.25 -13.45
C VAL A 171 -9.58 3.83 -14.44
N LEU A 172 -10.65 3.10 -14.76
CA LEU A 172 -11.66 3.50 -15.75
C LEU A 172 -13.01 3.85 -15.10
N THR A 173 -13.32 3.22 -13.98
CA THR A 173 -14.58 3.39 -13.26
C THR A 173 -14.31 3.57 -11.78
N GLU A 174 -15.23 4.20 -11.07
CA GLU A 174 -15.16 4.28 -9.62
C GLU A 174 -15.25 2.89 -8.99
N MET A 175 -14.49 2.66 -7.90
CA MET A 175 -14.58 1.43 -7.15
C MET A 175 -15.91 1.32 -6.40
N SER A 176 -16.58 0.18 -6.51
CA SER A 176 -17.72 -0.14 -5.65
C SER A 176 -17.30 -0.27 -4.19
N GLU A 177 -18.22 -0.06 -3.27
CA GLU A 177 -17.96 -0.29 -1.84
C GLU A 177 -17.49 -1.72 -1.57
N CYS A 178 -18.11 -2.71 -2.23
CA CYS A 178 -17.72 -4.11 -2.11
C CYS A 178 -16.26 -4.33 -2.51
N LEU A 179 -15.80 -3.70 -3.60
CA LEU A 179 -14.41 -3.82 -4.03
C LEU A 179 -13.45 -3.16 -3.02
N VAL A 180 -13.80 -1.98 -2.47
CA VAL A 180 -12.96 -1.34 -1.44
C VAL A 180 -12.84 -2.22 -0.20
N TYR A 181 -13.95 -2.82 0.28
CA TYR A 181 -13.92 -3.75 1.41
C TYR A 181 -13.18 -5.05 1.08
N GLY A 182 -13.34 -5.59 -0.13
CA GLY A 182 -12.59 -6.76 -0.59
C GLY A 182 -11.07 -6.53 -0.56
N LEU A 183 -10.62 -5.42 -1.11
CA LEU A 183 -9.21 -5.02 -1.07
C LEU A 183 -8.73 -4.75 0.36
N TYR A 184 -9.58 -4.16 1.21
CA TYR A 184 -9.27 -3.96 2.63
C TYR A 184 -9.01 -5.30 3.34
N VAL A 185 -9.88 -6.29 3.17
CA VAL A 185 -9.72 -7.63 3.77
C VAL A 185 -8.48 -8.31 3.22
N LEU A 186 -8.26 -8.23 1.92
CA LEU A 186 -7.11 -8.82 1.24
C LEU A 186 -5.80 -8.27 1.81
N PHE A 187 -5.63 -6.93 1.84
CA PHE A 187 -4.41 -6.27 2.30
C PHE A 187 -4.15 -6.43 3.80
N ASN A 188 -5.21 -6.63 4.61
CA ASN A 188 -5.06 -6.92 6.04
C ASN A 188 -4.93 -8.42 6.35
N SER A 189 -4.97 -9.30 5.35
CA SER A 189 -4.76 -10.73 5.57
C SER A 189 -3.31 -11.02 5.99
N THR A 190 -3.12 -12.06 6.78
CA THR A 190 -1.78 -12.52 7.17
C THR A 190 -0.96 -12.92 5.94
N LEU A 191 -1.59 -13.55 4.96
CA LEU A 191 -0.93 -13.96 3.72
C LEU A 191 -0.29 -12.78 2.97
N TYR A 192 -1.03 -11.65 2.85
CA TYR A 192 -0.52 -10.45 2.18
C TYR A 192 0.52 -9.70 3.01
N ASP A 193 0.38 -9.68 4.33
CA ASP A 193 1.38 -9.08 5.22
C ASP A 193 2.72 -9.82 5.15
N GLU A 194 2.68 -11.15 5.21
CA GLU A 194 3.88 -12.00 5.08
C GLU A 194 4.51 -11.86 3.70
N TYR A 195 3.72 -11.93 2.63
CA TYR A 195 4.23 -11.72 1.27
C TYR A 195 4.88 -10.34 1.11
N TYR A 196 4.24 -9.27 1.63
CA TYR A 196 4.81 -7.93 1.53
C TYR A 196 6.11 -7.79 2.32
N ARG A 197 6.28 -8.52 3.42
CA ARG A 197 7.53 -8.57 4.18
C ARG A 197 8.67 -9.25 3.40
N ILE A 198 8.36 -10.29 2.64
CA ILE A 198 9.34 -10.93 1.74
C ILE A 198 9.70 -9.96 0.60
N LEU A 199 8.70 -9.27 0.04
CA LEU A 199 8.86 -8.36 -1.09
C LEU A 199 9.64 -7.09 -0.73
N ASN A 200 9.36 -6.51 0.44
CA ASN A 200 9.85 -5.18 0.82
C ASN A 200 10.51 -5.16 2.20
N GLY A 201 11.81 -4.96 2.19
CA GLY A 201 12.63 -4.79 3.40
C GLY A 201 12.74 -3.36 3.93
N SER A 202 12.14 -2.34 3.27
CA SER A 202 12.19 -0.94 3.70
C SER A 202 10.98 -0.54 4.56
N THR A 203 11.02 0.63 5.19
CA THR A 203 9.86 1.18 5.93
C THR A 203 8.81 1.81 5.02
N GLN A 204 9.14 2.06 3.75
CA GLN A 204 8.23 2.68 2.81
C GLN A 204 7.38 1.63 2.09
N VAL A 205 6.06 1.78 2.12
CA VAL A 205 5.11 1.02 1.29
C VAL A 205 5.11 1.63 -0.12
N ASN A 206 5.71 0.92 -1.06
CA ASN A 206 5.91 1.38 -2.43
C ASN A 206 4.72 1.02 -3.31
N SER A 207 4.12 2.01 -3.96
CA SER A 207 2.96 1.80 -4.86
C SER A 207 3.29 0.93 -6.08
N THR A 208 4.51 0.98 -6.60
CA THR A 208 4.94 0.15 -7.73
C THR A 208 4.95 -1.33 -7.35
N GLU A 209 5.51 -1.65 -6.18
CA GLU A 209 5.51 -3.03 -5.66
C GLU A 209 4.09 -3.55 -5.44
N ILE A 210 3.23 -2.76 -4.77
CA ILE A 210 1.84 -3.16 -4.52
C ILE A 210 1.07 -3.37 -5.83
N ASN A 211 1.29 -2.52 -6.84
CA ASN A 211 0.64 -2.69 -8.14
C ASN A 211 1.08 -3.96 -8.89
N ALA A 212 2.26 -4.49 -8.59
CA ALA A 212 2.78 -5.72 -9.17
C ALA A 212 2.44 -6.97 -8.36
N MET A 213 1.90 -6.82 -7.13
CA MET A 213 1.52 -7.98 -6.30
C MET A 213 0.40 -8.79 -6.95
N PRO A 214 0.47 -10.13 -6.89
CA PRO A 214 -0.61 -10.99 -7.34
C PRO A 214 -1.88 -10.77 -6.52
N VAL A 215 -3.03 -10.71 -7.19
CA VAL A 215 -4.36 -10.59 -6.56
C VAL A 215 -5.31 -11.63 -7.13
N PRO A 216 -6.30 -12.11 -6.36
CA PRO A 216 -7.35 -12.97 -6.88
C PRO A 216 -8.23 -12.21 -7.90
N ASP A 217 -8.99 -12.99 -8.68
CA ASP A 217 -9.98 -12.46 -9.64
C ASP A 217 -11.11 -11.71 -8.95
#